data_37ff29b2e16641dd9903b77a36ad9060
#
_entry.id   37ff29b2e16641dd9903b77a36ad9060
#
_cell.length_a   1.000
_cell.length_b   1.000
_cell.length_c   1.000
_cell.angle_alpha   90.00
_cell.angle_beta   90.00
_cell.angle_gamma   90.00
#
_symmetry.space_group_name_H-M   'P 1'
#
loop_
_entity.id
_entity.type
_entity.pdbx_description
1 polymer ?
#
loop_
_entity_poly.entity_id
_entity_poly.type
_entity_poly.pdbx_seq_one_letter_code
_entity_poly.pdbx_strand_id
1 'polypeptide(L)'
;MKKANPDPTLNPRVDAYIAQAAPFAQPVLSHLRALIHKGCPQVEETIKWSRPFFLHRGVILSNMSAFQHHCSFGFWGTEIGAVLREASVLHDDGMGSLGRIVRVQNLPPDKLMLEWIRQAAAFVESGEYTSPIAARRSVVKAAKPPVETPTEFATALKKDKKAAAVFDAFSPSCKREYIEWIADAKRPETQQRRIATAVEWIAEGKQRNWKYQAC
;
A
#
# COMPACT_ATOMS: atom_id res chain seq x y z
N MET A 1 15.31 25.17 -36.45
CA MET A 1 15.01 24.78 -35.06
C MET A 1 15.67 23.43 -34.80
N LYS A 2 16.75 23.40 -34.00
CA LYS A 2 17.38 22.13 -33.57
C LYS A 2 16.42 21.40 -32.66
N LYS A 3 15.93 20.21 -33.04
CA LYS A 3 15.25 19.29 -32.12
C LYS A 3 16.25 19.01 -30.99
N ALA A 4 15.89 19.38 -29.77
CA ALA A 4 16.63 18.97 -28.58
C ALA A 4 16.67 17.44 -28.58
N ASN A 5 17.87 16.89 -28.45
CA ASN A 5 18.03 15.45 -28.23
C ASN A 5 17.27 15.12 -26.91
N PRO A 6 16.37 14.14 -26.90
CA PRO A 6 15.67 13.81 -25.65
C PRO A 6 16.71 13.45 -24.60
N ASP A 7 16.58 14.02 -23.40
CA ASP A 7 17.41 13.68 -22.26
C ASP A 7 17.25 12.17 -22.02
N PRO A 8 18.34 11.38 -22.05
CA PRO A 8 18.24 9.92 -21.94
C PRO A 8 17.63 9.43 -20.60
N THR A 9 17.46 10.33 -19.64
CA THR A 9 16.85 10.05 -18.34
C THR A 9 15.32 10.20 -18.34
N LEU A 10 14.75 10.87 -19.36
CA LEU A 10 13.31 11.11 -19.46
C LEU A 10 12.58 9.95 -20.15
N ASN A 11 11.48 9.50 -19.57
CA ASN A 11 10.68 8.40 -20.09
C ASN A 11 9.43 8.91 -20.82
N PRO A 12 9.26 8.64 -22.14
CA PRO A 12 8.09 9.07 -22.89
C PRO A 12 6.74 8.63 -22.33
N ARG A 13 6.71 7.54 -21.55
CA ARG A 13 5.50 7.08 -20.88
C ARG A 13 5.10 8.01 -19.73
N VAL A 14 6.06 8.68 -19.11
CA VAL A 14 5.80 9.72 -18.09
C VAL A 14 5.29 10.99 -18.78
N ASP A 15 5.83 11.36 -19.96
CA ASP A 15 5.30 12.46 -20.78
C ASP A 15 3.83 12.21 -21.12
N ALA A 16 3.51 11.00 -21.62
CA ALA A 16 2.15 10.61 -21.96
C ALA A 16 1.23 10.64 -20.73
N TYR A 17 1.69 10.18 -19.56
CA TYR A 17 0.94 10.22 -18.32
C TYR A 17 0.59 11.67 -17.92
N ILE A 18 1.56 12.58 -17.98
CA ILE A 18 1.34 13.99 -17.65
C ILE A 18 0.36 14.63 -18.66
N ALA A 19 0.55 14.38 -19.96
CA ALA A 19 -0.31 14.94 -21.00
C ALA A 19 -1.78 14.46 -20.90
N GLN A 20 -2.02 13.25 -20.42
CA GLN A 20 -3.36 12.68 -20.22
C GLN A 20 -4.00 13.10 -18.88
N ALA A 21 -3.23 13.68 -17.96
CA ALA A 21 -3.76 14.14 -16.70
C ALA A 21 -4.69 15.36 -16.87
N ALA A 22 -5.58 15.56 -15.89
CA ALA A 22 -6.46 16.73 -15.90
C ALA A 22 -5.66 18.04 -15.99
N PRO A 23 -6.19 19.10 -16.65
CA PRO A 23 -5.46 20.35 -16.91
C PRO A 23 -4.81 20.97 -15.67
N PHE A 24 -5.45 20.91 -14.50
CA PHE A 24 -4.87 21.41 -13.27
C PHE A 24 -3.66 20.60 -12.78
N ALA A 25 -3.63 19.30 -13.09
CA ALA A 25 -2.61 18.38 -12.62
C ALA A 25 -1.31 18.47 -13.44
N GLN A 26 -1.41 18.79 -14.74
CA GLN A 26 -0.25 18.83 -15.63
C GLN A 26 0.87 19.75 -15.13
N PRO A 27 0.62 21.02 -14.74
CA PRO A 27 1.67 21.89 -14.20
C PRO A 27 2.25 21.38 -12.89
N VAL A 28 1.44 20.75 -12.03
CA VAL A 28 1.91 20.17 -10.75
C VAL A 28 2.86 19.00 -11.02
N LEU A 29 2.46 18.06 -11.87
CA LEU A 29 3.26 16.88 -12.19
C LEU A 29 4.56 17.27 -12.93
N SER A 30 4.49 18.23 -13.86
CA SER A 30 5.68 18.74 -14.57
C SER A 30 6.66 19.42 -13.62
N HIS A 31 6.16 20.19 -12.65
CA HIS A 31 7.00 20.85 -11.64
C HIS A 31 7.67 19.83 -10.71
N LEU A 32 6.90 18.84 -10.21
CA LEU A 32 7.43 17.75 -9.39
C LEU A 32 8.53 16.97 -10.13
N ARG A 33 8.29 16.61 -11.38
CA ARG A 33 9.27 15.93 -12.23
C ARG A 33 10.57 16.73 -12.36
N ALA A 34 10.46 18.02 -12.64
CA ALA A 34 11.62 18.92 -12.75
C ALA A 34 12.42 19.00 -11.45
N LEU A 35 11.74 19.08 -10.28
CA LEU A 35 12.40 19.06 -8.98
C LEU A 35 13.13 17.76 -8.70
N ILE A 36 12.53 16.62 -9.06
CA ILE A 36 13.14 15.31 -8.85
C ILE A 36 14.45 15.19 -9.66
N HIS A 37 14.41 15.52 -10.95
CA HIS A 37 15.62 15.51 -11.79
C HIS A 37 16.67 16.50 -11.34
N LYS A 38 16.26 17.69 -10.86
CA LYS A 38 17.18 18.69 -10.32
C LYS A 38 17.82 18.24 -8.99
N GLY A 39 17.07 17.55 -8.14
CA GLY A 39 17.54 17.05 -6.83
C GLY A 39 18.36 15.76 -6.94
N CYS A 40 18.02 14.90 -7.90
CA CYS A 40 18.70 13.62 -8.17
C CYS A 40 18.91 13.47 -9.68
N PRO A 41 19.99 14.04 -10.27
CA PRO A 41 20.21 14.01 -11.73
C PRO A 41 20.34 12.60 -12.33
N GLN A 42 20.67 11.60 -11.53
CA GLN A 42 20.83 10.21 -11.95
C GLN A 42 19.53 9.38 -11.77
N VAL A 43 18.40 10.05 -11.52
CA VAL A 43 17.13 9.36 -11.32
C VAL A 43 16.64 8.77 -12.64
N GLU A 44 16.12 7.54 -12.56
CA GLU A 44 15.49 6.83 -13.68
C GLU A 44 13.98 6.89 -13.54
N GLU A 45 13.28 7.17 -14.64
CA GLU A 45 11.82 7.19 -14.66
C GLU A 45 11.24 5.85 -15.11
N THR A 46 10.16 5.43 -14.50
CA THR A 46 9.41 4.25 -14.91
C THR A 46 7.92 4.40 -14.60
N ILE A 47 7.09 3.58 -15.26
CA ILE A 47 5.68 3.43 -14.89
C ILE A 47 5.53 2.11 -14.14
N LYS A 48 5.09 2.19 -12.87
CA LYS A 48 4.67 1.05 -12.04
C LYS A 48 3.26 1.31 -11.53
N TRP A 49 2.44 0.27 -11.49
CA TRP A 49 1.02 0.38 -11.06
C TRP A 49 0.27 1.55 -11.70
N SER A 50 0.50 1.73 -13.02
CA SER A 50 -0.08 2.80 -13.85
C SER A 50 0.25 4.23 -13.39
N ARG A 51 1.38 4.45 -12.70
CA ARG A 51 1.82 5.74 -12.17
C ARG A 51 3.30 5.96 -12.42
N PRO A 52 3.77 7.22 -12.53
CA PRO A 52 5.19 7.55 -12.57
C PRO A 52 5.91 7.24 -11.25
N PHE A 53 7.00 6.52 -11.36
CA PHE A 53 7.96 6.22 -10.28
C PHE A 53 9.34 6.66 -10.71
N PHE A 54 10.08 7.15 -9.74
CA PHE A 54 11.43 7.65 -9.87
C PHE A 54 12.36 6.77 -9.06
N LEU A 55 13.33 6.16 -9.75
CA LEU A 55 14.27 5.20 -9.15
C LEU A 55 15.67 5.80 -9.10
N HIS A 56 16.40 5.53 -8.04
CA HIS A 56 17.81 5.78 -7.93
C HIS A 56 18.53 4.50 -7.58
N ARG A 57 19.53 4.10 -8.36
CA ARG A 57 20.23 2.81 -8.20
C ARG A 57 19.29 1.60 -8.10
N GLY A 58 18.22 1.58 -8.88
CA GLY A 58 17.24 0.49 -8.93
C GLY A 58 16.22 0.46 -7.77
N VAL A 59 16.31 1.35 -6.78
CA VAL A 59 15.33 1.47 -5.69
C VAL A 59 14.39 2.65 -5.92
N ILE A 60 13.16 2.54 -5.43
CA ILE A 60 12.17 3.60 -5.59
C ILE A 60 12.50 4.74 -4.63
N LEU A 61 12.78 5.91 -5.20
CA LEU A 61 13.02 7.16 -4.46
C LEU A 61 11.70 7.87 -4.15
N SER A 62 10.84 8.00 -5.17
CA SER A 62 9.58 8.71 -5.07
C SER A 62 8.59 8.27 -6.14
N ASN A 63 7.34 8.70 -5.99
CA ASN A 63 6.31 8.55 -7.01
C ASN A 63 5.38 9.77 -7.00
N MET A 64 4.69 9.98 -8.13
CA MET A 64 3.63 10.98 -8.25
C MET A 64 2.38 10.37 -8.87
N SER A 65 1.22 10.94 -8.57
CA SER A 65 -0.06 10.47 -9.11
C SER A 65 -1.02 11.63 -9.35
N ALA A 66 -1.80 11.53 -10.43
CA ALA A 66 -2.96 12.39 -10.65
C ALA A 66 -4.24 11.61 -10.34
N PHE A 67 -5.15 12.25 -9.62
CA PHE A 67 -6.51 11.80 -9.35
C PHE A 67 -7.48 12.82 -9.94
N GLN A 68 -8.77 12.54 -9.83
CA GLN A 68 -9.81 13.40 -10.41
C GLN A 68 -9.75 14.86 -9.91
N HIS A 69 -9.41 15.08 -8.62
CA HIS A 69 -9.47 16.41 -7.99
C HIS A 69 -8.18 16.82 -7.27
N HIS A 70 -7.11 16.04 -7.35
CA HIS A 70 -5.83 16.37 -6.73
C HIS A 70 -4.71 15.54 -7.33
N CYS A 71 -3.48 15.98 -7.11
CA CYS A 71 -2.28 15.16 -7.28
C CYS A 71 -1.77 14.70 -5.92
N SER A 72 -0.93 13.67 -5.93
CA SER A 72 -0.16 13.26 -4.77
C SER A 72 1.31 13.09 -5.15
N PHE A 73 2.17 13.27 -4.16
CA PHE A 73 3.59 13.00 -4.25
C PHE A 73 4.03 12.23 -3.00
N GLY A 74 4.78 11.16 -3.18
CA GLY A 74 5.25 10.34 -2.08
C GLY A 74 6.75 10.06 -2.19
N PHE A 75 7.47 10.27 -1.10
CA PHE A 75 8.80 9.72 -0.92
C PHE A 75 8.71 8.26 -0.47
N TRP A 76 9.69 7.46 -0.89
CA TRP A 76 9.87 6.09 -0.46
C TRP A 76 11.14 5.98 0.39
N GLY A 77 11.11 5.09 1.38
CA GLY A 77 12.16 4.96 2.38
C GLY A 77 11.67 5.39 3.77
N THR A 78 11.98 4.56 4.77
CA THR A 78 11.59 4.84 6.16
C THR A 78 12.36 6.01 6.74
N GLU A 79 13.59 6.21 6.29
CA GLU A 79 14.54 7.24 6.74
C GLU A 79 14.06 8.62 6.32
N ILE A 80 13.76 8.81 5.03
CA ILE A 80 13.20 10.08 4.55
C ILE A 80 11.82 10.34 5.16
N GLY A 81 11.04 9.28 5.41
CA GLY A 81 9.76 9.38 6.12
C GLY A 81 9.94 9.92 7.55
N ALA A 82 11.04 9.59 8.24
CA ALA A 82 11.37 10.14 9.55
C ALA A 82 11.70 11.64 9.46
N VAL A 83 12.52 12.04 8.49
CA VAL A 83 12.85 13.46 8.23
C VAL A 83 11.59 14.30 7.96
N LEU A 84 10.70 13.82 7.11
CA LEU A 84 9.45 14.53 6.78
C LEU A 84 8.50 14.62 7.98
N ARG A 85 8.50 13.62 8.86
CA ARG A 85 7.71 13.62 10.09
C ARG A 85 8.25 14.64 11.08
N GLU A 86 9.57 14.71 11.26
CA GLU A 86 10.24 15.69 12.09
C GLU A 86 9.99 17.13 11.60
N ALA A 87 10.00 17.33 10.28
CA ALA A 87 9.64 18.59 9.66
C ALA A 87 8.13 18.92 9.72
N SER A 88 7.29 18.04 10.26
CA SER A 88 5.83 18.21 10.37
C SER A 88 5.13 18.45 9.04
N VAL A 89 5.63 17.88 7.94
CA VAL A 89 5.08 18.06 6.58
C VAL A 89 4.32 16.84 6.07
N LEU A 90 4.27 15.76 6.85
CA LEU A 90 3.46 14.60 6.49
C LEU A 90 1.99 14.89 6.72
N HIS A 91 1.18 14.60 5.72
CA HIS A 91 -0.27 14.71 5.76
C HIS A 91 -0.92 13.34 5.64
N ASP A 92 -1.90 13.05 6.50
CA ASP A 92 -2.66 11.80 6.52
C ASP A 92 -3.95 11.87 5.66
N ASP A 93 -4.26 13.03 5.09
CA ASP A 93 -5.48 13.32 4.34
C ASP A 93 -5.45 12.91 2.87
N GLY A 94 -4.41 12.16 2.47
CA GLY A 94 -4.26 11.71 1.09
C GLY A 94 -3.23 10.60 0.90
N MET A 95 -3.10 10.15 -0.34
CA MET A 95 -2.06 9.22 -0.73
C MET A 95 -0.76 10.00 -0.98
N GLY A 96 0.34 9.55 -0.37
CA GLY A 96 1.67 10.18 -0.51
C GLY A 96 2.11 10.90 0.75
N SER A 97 3.16 11.71 0.66
CA SER A 97 3.79 12.37 1.81
C SER A 97 3.29 13.78 2.05
N LEU A 98 2.74 14.45 1.03
CA LEU A 98 2.44 15.88 1.04
C LEU A 98 0.93 16.19 0.95
N GLY A 99 0.07 15.22 1.23
CA GLY A 99 -1.38 15.38 1.18
C GLY A 99 -1.92 15.63 -0.23
N ARG A 100 -3.03 16.38 -0.32
CA ARG A 100 -3.75 16.68 -1.57
C ARG A 100 -3.20 17.94 -2.23
N ILE A 101 -2.60 17.78 -3.42
CA ILE A 101 -1.98 18.87 -4.18
C ILE A 101 -2.89 19.24 -5.36
N VAL A 102 -3.44 20.44 -5.40
CA VAL A 102 -4.32 20.93 -6.48
C VAL A 102 -3.64 21.97 -7.38
N ARG A 103 -2.55 22.56 -6.91
CA ARG A 103 -1.75 23.57 -7.62
C ARG A 103 -0.32 23.58 -7.10
N VAL A 104 0.61 24.10 -7.88
CA VAL A 104 2.04 24.14 -7.51
C VAL A 104 2.27 24.84 -6.16
N GLN A 105 1.49 25.87 -5.85
CA GLN A 105 1.59 26.62 -4.59
C GLN A 105 1.17 25.81 -3.34
N ASN A 106 0.58 24.63 -3.49
CA ASN A 106 0.34 23.72 -2.36
C ASN A 106 1.58 22.89 -1.98
N LEU A 107 2.62 22.90 -2.83
CA LEU A 107 3.88 22.24 -2.53
C LEU A 107 4.70 23.07 -1.52
N PRO A 108 5.51 22.40 -0.69
CA PRO A 108 6.56 23.08 0.06
C PRO A 108 7.49 23.87 -0.87
N PRO A 109 8.19 24.89 -0.35
CA PRO A 109 9.16 25.65 -1.15
C PRO A 109 10.15 24.74 -1.88
N ASP A 110 10.46 25.05 -3.14
CA ASP A 110 11.37 24.27 -4.00
C ASP A 110 12.69 23.94 -3.31
N LYS A 111 13.23 24.89 -2.51
CA LYS A 111 14.47 24.68 -1.76
C LYS A 111 14.36 23.48 -0.82
N LEU A 112 13.26 23.37 -0.05
CA LEU A 112 13.01 22.24 0.86
C LEU A 112 12.77 20.95 0.09
N MET A 113 11.97 21.00 -0.99
CA MET A 113 11.75 19.84 -1.84
C MET A 113 13.06 19.27 -2.38
N LEU A 114 13.93 20.14 -2.89
CA LEU A 114 15.24 19.74 -3.39
C LEU A 114 16.14 19.17 -2.29
N GLU A 115 16.09 19.72 -1.10
CA GLU A 115 16.83 19.19 0.06
C GLU A 115 16.38 17.76 0.40
N TRP A 116 15.08 17.52 0.52
CA TRP A 116 14.53 16.19 0.82
C TRP A 116 14.79 15.19 -0.30
N ILE A 117 14.74 15.60 -1.57
CA ILE A 117 15.07 14.72 -2.69
C ILE A 117 16.54 14.29 -2.63
N ARG A 118 17.47 15.24 -2.33
CA ARG A 118 18.89 14.93 -2.15
C ARG A 118 19.15 14.03 -0.95
N GLN A 119 18.48 14.27 0.17
CA GLN A 119 18.60 13.41 1.36
C GLN A 119 18.08 11.99 1.06
N ALA A 120 16.93 11.86 0.37
CA ALA A 120 16.41 10.57 -0.03
C ALA A 120 17.40 9.81 -0.94
N ALA A 121 18.04 10.51 -1.89
CA ALA A 121 19.07 9.93 -2.75
C ALA A 121 20.32 9.52 -1.92
N ALA A 122 20.74 10.35 -0.97
CA ALA A 122 21.87 10.06 -0.09
C ALA A 122 21.64 8.82 0.78
N PHE A 123 20.44 8.59 1.32
CA PHE A 123 20.10 7.36 2.04
C PHE A 123 20.22 6.11 1.15
N VAL A 124 19.89 6.22 -0.12
CA VAL A 124 20.10 5.13 -1.08
C VAL A 124 21.59 4.89 -1.33
N GLU A 125 22.38 5.95 -1.43
CA GLU A 125 23.82 5.90 -1.72
C GLU A 125 24.63 5.35 -0.54
N SER A 126 24.23 5.70 0.69
CA SER A 126 24.88 5.21 1.91
C SER A 126 24.49 3.77 2.27
N GLY A 127 23.44 3.22 1.63
CA GLY A 127 22.90 1.91 1.97
C GLY A 127 21.99 1.90 3.19
N GLU A 128 21.67 3.07 3.75
CA GLU A 128 20.75 3.20 4.90
C GLU A 128 19.29 3.07 4.48
N TYR A 129 18.99 3.10 3.19
CA TYR A 129 17.63 3.03 2.67
C TYR A 129 16.92 1.73 3.03
N THR A 130 15.77 1.85 3.68
CA THR A 130 14.84 0.75 3.96
C THR A 130 13.52 0.96 3.26
N SER A 131 13.14 0.03 2.37
CA SER A 131 11.86 0.12 1.68
C SER A 131 10.71 -0.06 2.67
N PRO A 132 9.61 0.71 2.57
CA PRO A 132 8.44 0.54 3.45
C PRO A 132 7.83 -0.86 3.39
N ILE A 133 7.99 -1.55 2.24
CA ILE A 133 7.54 -2.94 2.06
C ILE A 133 8.43 -3.89 2.86
N ALA A 134 9.75 -3.71 2.82
CA ALA A 134 10.69 -4.50 3.60
C ALA A 134 10.49 -4.25 5.11
N ALA A 135 10.34 -2.99 5.52
CA ALA A 135 10.07 -2.64 6.90
C ALA A 135 8.78 -3.28 7.44
N ARG A 136 7.70 -3.31 6.64
CA ARG A 136 6.45 -3.99 7.02
C ARG A 136 6.59 -5.51 7.09
N ARG A 137 7.50 -6.12 6.31
CA ARG A 137 7.77 -7.56 6.37
C ARG A 137 8.63 -7.92 7.57
N SER A 138 9.55 -7.05 7.97
CA SER A 138 10.42 -7.26 9.14
C SER A 138 9.67 -7.09 10.47
N VAL A 139 8.61 -6.28 10.50
CA VAL A 139 7.67 -6.31 11.63
C VAL A 139 6.97 -7.66 11.55
N VAL A 140 7.48 -8.63 12.30
CA VAL A 140 6.77 -9.88 12.58
C VAL A 140 5.40 -9.45 13.08
N LYS A 141 4.36 -9.67 12.29
CA LYS A 141 3.00 -9.45 12.73
C LYS A 141 2.85 -10.26 14.01
N ALA A 142 2.81 -9.58 15.15
CA ALA A 142 2.53 -10.25 16.41
C ALA A 142 1.31 -11.13 16.15
N ALA A 143 1.47 -12.44 16.35
CA ALA A 143 0.39 -13.38 16.12
C ALA A 143 -0.81 -12.85 16.90
N LYS A 144 -1.90 -12.53 16.19
CA LYS A 144 -3.11 -12.06 16.88
C LYS A 144 -3.42 -13.08 17.97
N PRO A 145 -3.77 -12.65 19.18
CA PRO A 145 -4.03 -13.58 20.29
C PRO A 145 -5.04 -14.66 19.82
N PRO A 146 -4.89 -15.91 20.29
CA PRO A 146 -5.81 -16.97 19.91
C PRO A 146 -7.25 -16.52 20.24
N VAL A 147 -8.16 -16.68 19.30
CA VAL A 147 -9.58 -16.44 19.56
C VAL A 147 -10.14 -17.74 20.13
N GLU A 148 -10.74 -17.67 21.30
CA GLU A 148 -11.38 -18.84 21.91
C GLU A 148 -12.54 -19.32 21.05
N THR A 149 -12.57 -20.62 20.79
CA THR A 149 -13.65 -21.25 20.03
C THR A 149 -14.90 -21.32 20.91
N PRO A 150 -16.03 -20.74 20.50
CA PRO A 150 -17.28 -20.85 21.28
C PRO A 150 -17.62 -22.30 21.59
N THR A 151 -18.04 -22.57 22.83
CA THR A 151 -18.29 -23.93 23.35
C THR A 151 -19.29 -24.70 22.48
N GLU A 152 -20.35 -24.03 22.02
CA GLU A 152 -21.35 -24.59 21.13
C GLU A 152 -20.78 -25.02 19.79
N PHE A 153 -19.89 -24.19 19.22
CA PHE A 153 -19.23 -24.51 17.97
C PHE A 153 -18.23 -25.67 18.12
N ALA A 154 -17.44 -25.67 19.19
CA ALA A 154 -16.56 -26.79 19.51
C ALA A 154 -17.33 -28.11 19.68
N THR A 155 -18.52 -28.05 20.36
CA THR A 155 -19.39 -29.21 20.52
C THR A 155 -19.99 -29.70 19.21
N ALA A 156 -20.39 -28.78 18.33
CA ALA A 156 -20.92 -29.11 17.00
C ALA A 156 -19.83 -29.75 16.10
N LEU A 157 -18.61 -29.26 16.12
CA LEU A 157 -17.47 -29.87 15.40
C LEU A 157 -17.19 -31.30 15.90
N LYS A 158 -17.23 -31.55 17.23
CA LYS A 158 -17.00 -32.89 17.79
C LYS A 158 -18.03 -33.92 17.33
N LYS A 159 -19.25 -33.50 16.98
CA LYS A 159 -20.32 -34.37 16.47
C LYS A 159 -20.10 -34.79 15.02
N ASP A 160 -19.35 -33.99 14.24
CA ASP A 160 -19.02 -34.29 12.84
C ASP A 160 -17.51 -34.52 12.73
N LYS A 161 -17.09 -35.80 12.69
CA LYS A 161 -15.68 -36.19 12.59
C LYS A 161 -14.98 -35.65 11.34
N LYS A 162 -15.73 -35.52 10.24
CA LYS A 162 -15.18 -34.99 8.97
C LYS A 162 -14.92 -33.49 9.09
N ALA A 163 -15.90 -32.73 9.59
CA ALA A 163 -15.72 -31.31 9.82
C ALA A 163 -14.61 -31.04 10.84
N ALA A 164 -14.51 -31.81 11.92
CA ALA A 164 -13.45 -31.66 12.91
C ALA A 164 -12.05 -31.83 12.29
N ALA A 165 -11.83 -32.90 11.53
CA ALA A 165 -10.55 -33.17 10.88
C ALA A 165 -10.15 -32.06 9.88
N VAL A 166 -11.10 -31.57 9.09
CA VAL A 166 -10.87 -30.47 8.13
C VAL A 166 -10.59 -29.17 8.88
N PHE A 167 -11.34 -28.87 9.93
CA PHE A 167 -11.13 -27.67 10.74
C PHE A 167 -9.74 -27.67 11.37
N ASP A 168 -9.29 -28.81 11.90
CA ASP A 168 -7.96 -28.95 12.49
C ASP A 168 -6.84 -28.73 11.47
N ALA A 169 -7.05 -29.09 10.22
CA ALA A 169 -6.11 -28.88 9.10
C ALA A 169 -6.10 -27.41 8.58
N PHE A 170 -7.10 -26.60 8.92
CA PHE A 170 -7.14 -25.20 8.47
C PHE A 170 -6.02 -24.37 9.10
N SER A 171 -5.56 -23.35 8.34
CA SER A 171 -4.63 -22.36 8.85
C SER A 171 -5.24 -21.57 10.02
N PRO A 172 -4.41 -21.03 10.94
CA PRO A 172 -4.90 -20.22 12.06
C PRO A 172 -5.79 -19.04 11.64
N SER A 173 -5.53 -18.43 10.49
CA SER A 173 -6.37 -17.35 9.95
C SER A 173 -7.75 -17.85 9.53
N CYS A 174 -7.80 -19.00 8.85
CA CYS A 174 -9.05 -19.59 8.38
C CYS A 174 -9.94 -20.03 9.57
N LYS A 175 -9.34 -20.66 10.60
CA LYS A 175 -10.03 -20.98 11.85
C LYS A 175 -10.62 -19.74 12.50
N ARG A 176 -9.83 -18.67 12.60
CA ARG A 176 -10.26 -17.41 13.19
C ARG A 176 -11.46 -16.79 12.46
N GLU A 177 -11.47 -16.80 11.13
CA GLU A 177 -12.58 -16.24 10.34
C GLU A 177 -13.91 -16.91 10.67
N TYR A 178 -13.95 -18.23 10.87
CA TYR A 178 -15.13 -18.95 11.31
C TYR A 178 -15.53 -18.61 12.75
N ILE A 179 -14.56 -18.59 13.65
CA ILE A 179 -14.79 -18.29 15.06
C ILE A 179 -15.34 -16.87 15.24
N GLU A 180 -14.69 -15.87 14.64
CA GLU A 180 -15.14 -14.48 14.70
C GLU A 180 -16.54 -14.32 14.09
N TRP A 181 -16.81 -14.93 12.93
CA TRP A 181 -18.13 -14.88 12.32
C TRP A 181 -19.24 -15.46 13.18
N ILE A 182 -18.98 -16.55 13.91
CA ILE A 182 -19.93 -17.16 14.82
C ILE A 182 -20.11 -16.28 16.06
N ALA A 183 -19.01 -15.76 16.62
CA ALA A 183 -19.03 -14.92 17.83
C ALA A 183 -19.73 -13.56 17.58
N ASP A 184 -19.67 -13.02 16.37
CA ASP A 184 -20.33 -11.77 15.98
C ASP A 184 -21.86 -11.86 15.93
N ALA A 185 -22.43 -13.05 16.13
CA ALA A 185 -23.90 -13.23 16.14
C ALA A 185 -24.50 -12.65 17.41
N LYS A 186 -25.29 -11.59 17.29
CA LYS A 186 -25.94 -10.91 18.43
C LYS A 186 -27.11 -11.70 19.04
N ARG A 187 -27.71 -12.64 18.28
CA ARG A 187 -28.88 -13.43 18.70
C ARG A 187 -28.50 -14.91 18.72
N PRO A 188 -28.96 -15.67 19.77
CA PRO A 188 -28.65 -17.10 19.87
C PRO A 188 -29.08 -17.91 18.65
N GLU A 189 -30.25 -17.64 18.08
CA GLU A 189 -30.75 -18.35 16.90
C GLU A 189 -29.86 -18.10 15.68
N THR A 190 -29.32 -16.86 15.53
CA THR A 190 -28.39 -16.53 14.47
C THR A 190 -27.07 -17.26 14.66
N GLN A 191 -26.59 -17.36 15.89
CA GLN A 191 -25.36 -18.08 16.24
C GLN A 191 -25.51 -19.56 15.91
N GLN A 192 -26.59 -20.21 16.32
CA GLN A 192 -26.86 -21.62 16.03
C GLN A 192 -26.92 -21.88 14.51
N ARG A 193 -27.60 -21.02 13.76
CA ARG A 193 -27.64 -21.12 12.29
C ARG A 193 -26.25 -20.98 11.68
N ARG A 194 -25.41 -20.04 12.17
CA ARG A 194 -24.04 -19.88 11.70
C ARG A 194 -23.19 -21.09 12.04
N ILE A 195 -23.36 -21.71 13.22
CA ILE A 195 -22.67 -22.94 13.61
C ILE A 195 -23.03 -24.08 12.67
N ALA A 196 -24.30 -24.31 12.39
CA ALA A 196 -24.74 -25.36 11.48
C ALA A 196 -24.16 -25.16 10.07
N THR A 197 -24.24 -23.95 9.52
CA THR A 197 -23.67 -23.59 8.22
C THR A 197 -22.14 -23.74 8.22
N ALA A 198 -21.45 -23.39 9.31
CA ALA A 198 -20.01 -23.53 9.43
C ALA A 198 -19.59 -25.00 9.36
N VAL A 199 -20.25 -25.88 10.11
CA VAL A 199 -19.96 -27.32 10.12
C VAL A 199 -20.14 -27.92 8.72
N GLU A 200 -21.25 -27.59 8.04
CA GLU A 200 -21.50 -28.01 6.65
C GLU A 200 -20.37 -27.57 5.68
N TRP A 201 -20.04 -26.29 5.68
CA TRP A 201 -19.00 -25.76 4.78
C TRP A 201 -17.61 -26.31 5.10
N ILE A 202 -17.30 -26.50 6.38
CA ILE A 202 -16.02 -27.08 6.79
C ILE A 202 -15.94 -28.56 6.37
N ALA A 203 -17.01 -29.33 6.52
CA ALA A 203 -17.06 -30.72 6.07
C ALA A 203 -16.84 -30.86 4.55
N GLU A 204 -17.20 -29.82 3.79
CA GLU A 204 -16.92 -29.73 2.34
C GLU A 204 -15.53 -29.16 2.02
N GLY A 205 -14.71 -28.82 3.01
CA GLY A 205 -13.38 -28.24 2.81
C GLY A 205 -13.39 -26.74 2.45
N LYS A 206 -14.51 -26.08 2.55
CA LYS A 206 -14.70 -24.68 2.17
C LYS A 206 -14.15 -23.73 3.26
N GLN A 207 -13.47 -22.68 2.86
CA GLN A 207 -13.11 -21.57 3.75
C GLN A 207 -14.32 -20.63 3.92
N ARG A 208 -14.36 -19.84 5.04
CA ARG A 208 -15.50 -18.94 5.33
C ARG A 208 -15.88 -18.03 4.15
N ASN A 209 -14.91 -17.54 3.42
CA ASN A 209 -15.09 -16.60 2.30
C ASN A 209 -14.99 -17.26 0.91
N TRP A 210 -15.25 -18.56 0.82
CA TRP A 210 -15.09 -19.36 -0.41
C TRP A 210 -15.82 -18.76 -1.62
N LYS A 211 -16.98 -18.12 -1.43
CA LYS A 211 -17.77 -17.48 -2.49
C LYS A 211 -17.05 -16.30 -3.17
N TYR A 212 -16.06 -15.71 -2.50
CA TYR A 212 -15.32 -14.54 -2.97
C TYR A 212 -13.88 -14.87 -3.40
N GLN A 213 -13.51 -16.14 -3.37
CA GLN A 213 -12.15 -16.60 -3.75
C GLN A 213 -12.03 -17.03 -5.21
N ALA A 214 -13.12 -17.08 -5.94
CA ALA A 214 -13.17 -17.39 -7.36
C ALA A 214 -13.32 -16.11 -8.18
N CYS A 215 -12.21 -15.32 -8.26
CA CYS A 215 -11.98 -14.31 -9.32
C CYS A 215 -10.51 -14.35 -9.69
#